data_70228cca56ec396ec63a3676788175be
#
_entry.id   70228cca56ec396ec63a3676788175be
#
_cell.length_a   1.000
_cell.length_b   1.000
_cell.length_c   1.000
_cell.angle_alpha   90.00
_cell.angle_beta   90.00
_cell.angle_gamma   90.00
#
_symmetry.space_group_name_H-M   'P 1'
#
loop_
_entity.id
_entity.type
_entity.pdbx_description
1 polymer ?
#
loop_
_entity_poly.entity_id
_entity_poly.type
_entity_poly.pdbx_seq_one_letter_code
_entity_poly.pdbx_strand_id
1 'polypeptide(L)'
;MIGSSLPRAVSVWCLGLLVFIPLAAGCTSTGPGSSSQGGGESSQGQEASPGHGPWEGYGPNQGQEPHEGQGPSGGRGHGERDFVTLPVGARLPSGQQCAARVQRDQQEPRPENTAANQFVPDRVTMPVWKDFTEQANQQFVSRIDGKFTGTTEEILTWGACKWGLDAEVLKAVAVQESDWRQSTVSDESNNPQDCVGGATPPCPTSFGIMQLKHTALPGSYPLSQQSTAFNVDYYGARIRACYEGWVTYLHDDYHPGDLRDCVGWHWSGHWKDDGAQRYIHRVDHYLDSKPWSDWTNEQR
;
A
#
# COMPACT_ATOMS: atom_id res chain seq x y z
N MET A 1 1.53 -51.07 -42.03
CA MET A 1 2.88 -51.24 -42.54
C MET A 1 3.57 -49.89 -42.54
N ILE A 2 4.76 -49.87 -41.94
CA ILE A 2 5.79 -48.87 -41.94
C ILE A 2 5.48 -47.65 -41.02
N GLY A 3 6.10 -47.40 -39.93
CA GLY A 3 7.40 -47.82 -39.36
C GLY A 3 8.05 -46.58 -38.74
N SER A 4 7.97 -46.50 -37.44
CA SER A 4 8.84 -45.94 -36.40
C SER A 4 10.10 -45.17 -36.81
N SER A 5 10.40 -44.12 -36.12
CA SER A 5 11.60 -44.08 -35.24
C SER A 5 11.74 -42.75 -34.51
N LEU A 6 11.86 -42.81 -33.18
CA LEU A 6 12.38 -41.81 -32.26
C LEU A 6 13.90 -41.78 -32.29
N PRO A 7 14.57 -40.68 -32.07
CA PRO A 7 15.94 -40.73 -31.55
C PRO A 7 16.04 -40.34 -30.06
N ARG A 8 16.93 -41.04 -29.41
CA ARG A 8 17.33 -41.06 -28.02
C ARG A 8 17.99 -39.73 -27.58
N ALA A 9 17.68 -39.34 -26.38
CA ALA A 9 18.39 -38.35 -25.58
C ALA A 9 19.79 -38.83 -25.21
N VAL A 10 20.78 -37.95 -25.36
CA VAL A 10 22.14 -38.11 -24.85
C VAL A 10 22.31 -37.18 -23.66
N SER A 11 22.48 -37.81 -22.47
CA SER A 11 22.88 -37.11 -21.25
C SER A 11 24.39 -36.88 -21.28
N VAL A 12 24.81 -35.63 -21.12
CA VAL A 12 26.23 -35.29 -20.86
C VAL A 12 26.32 -34.79 -19.43
N TRP A 13 27.03 -35.58 -18.61
CA TRP A 13 27.51 -35.22 -17.28
C TRP A 13 28.83 -34.47 -17.44
N CYS A 14 28.90 -33.23 -16.92
CA CYS A 14 30.18 -32.59 -16.64
C CYS A 14 30.37 -32.44 -15.13
N LEU A 15 31.27 -33.28 -14.60
CA LEU A 15 31.99 -33.05 -13.34
C LEU A 15 33.02 -31.95 -13.57
N GLY A 16 33.20 -31.06 -12.63
CA GLY A 16 34.34 -30.13 -12.65
C GLY A 16 34.34 -29.20 -11.46
N LEU A 17 35.07 -29.62 -10.50
CA LEU A 17 36.17 -29.02 -9.75
C LEU A 17 35.85 -27.84 -8.83
N LEU A 18 35.92 -28.18 -7.54
CA LEU A 18 36.19 -27.29 -6.41
C LEU A 18 37.63 -26.76 -6.50
N VAL A 19 37.75 -25.43 -6.44
CA VAL A 19 39.03 -24.79 -6.11
C VAL A 19 38.80 -23.91 -4.88
N PHE A 20 39.41 -24.32 -3.78
CA PHE A 20 39.63 -23.54 -2.56
C PHE A 20 40.85 -22.66 -2.77
N ILE A 21 40.77 -21.40 -2.42
CA ILE A 21 41.92 -20.53 -2.10
C ILE A 21 41.58 -19.69 -0.85
N PRO A 22 42.51 -19.60 0.13
CA PRO A 22 42.26 -19.00 1.44
C PRO A 22 42.85 -17.59 1.61
N LEU A 23 42.30 -16.92 2.62
CA LEU A 23 42.85 -15.88 3.54
C LEU A 23 44.04 -15.00 3.16
N ALA A 24 43.86 -13.72 3.38
CA ALA A 24 44.78 -12.81 4.12
C ALA A 24 44.00 -11.56 4.53
N ALA A 25 43.76 -11.27 5.81
CA ALA A 25 44.58 -10.61 6.83
C ALA A 25 44.80 -9.10 6.61
N GLY A 26 44.04 -8.29 7.36
CA GLY A 26 44.50 -7.20 8.22
C GLY A 26 44.98 -5.91 7.60
N CYS A 27 44.32 -4.82 8.03
CA CYS A 27 45.07 -3.62 8.50
C CYS A 27 44.13 -2.70 9.30
N THR A 28 44.50 -2.53 10.56
CA THR A 28 44.03 -1.49 11.49
C THR A 28 44.68 -0.17 11.14
N SER A 29 43.94 0.95 11.20
CA SER A 29 44.52 2.27 11.40
C SER A 29 43.68 3.09 12.37
N THR A 30 44.30 3.36 13.49
CA THR A 30 43.91 4.28 14.57
C THR A 30 44.34 5.70 14.29
N GLY A 31 43.53 6.67 14.75
CA GLY A 31 43.96 7.97 15.23
C GLY A 31 43.38 9.19 14.50
N PRO A 32 43.52 10.37 15.15
CA PRO A 32 42.84 10.76 16.39
C PRO A 32 41.98 12.04 16.19
N GLY A 33 41.27 12.41 17.25
CA GLY A 33 40.27 13.44 17.39
C GLY A 33 40.64 14.86 17.04
N SER A 34 39.61 15.66 16.86
CA SER A 34 39.64 17.09 17.03
C SER A 34 38.30 17.60 17.53
N SER A 35 38.32 18.16 18.70
CA SER A 35 37.28 18.91 19.37
C SER A 35 37.15 20.31 18.78
N SER A 36 35.95 20.81 18.52
CA SER A 36 35.68 22.24 18.56
C SER A 36 34.29 22.51 19.14
N GLN A 37 34.32 23.20 20.27
CA GLN A 37 33.19 23.89 20.89
C GLN A 37 32.83 25.13 20.07
N GLY A 38 31.54 25.47 20.06
CA GLY A 38 31.10 26.78 19.58
C GLY A 38 29.59 26.89 19.55
N GLY A 39 29.02 27.52 20.58
CA GLY A 39 28.15 28.67 20.48
C GLY A 39 26.68 28.37 20.35
N GLY A 40 25.92 28.56 21.44
CA GLY A 40 24.45 28.54 21.48
C GLY A 40 23.83 29.76 20.81
N GLU A 41 22.65 29.55 20.28
CA GLU A 41 21.62 30.58 20.15
C GLU A 41 20.26 29.92 20.37
N SER A 42 19.64 30.32 21.47
CA SER A 42 18.26 29.97 21.83
C SER A 42 17.30 30.78 20.97
N SER A 43 16.57 30.13 20.07
CA SER A 43 15.36 30.67 19.50
C SER A 43 14.17 29.97 20.16
N GLN A 44 13.41 30.75 20.92
CA GLN A 44 12.09 30.37 21.46
C GLN A 44 11.16 30.07 20.31
N GLY A 45 10.89 28.76 20.11
CA GLY A 45 9.81 28.28 19.23
C GLY A 45 8.48 28.42 19.98
N GLN A 46 7.54 29.16 19.40
CA GLN A 46 6.15 29.19 19.82
C GLN A 46 5.60 27.76 19.79
N GLU A 47 5.10 27.32 20.96
CA GLU A 47 4.24 26.13 21.07
C GLU A 47 2.98 26.37 20.25
N ALA A 48 2.88 25.68 19.13
CA ALA A 48 1.62 25.55 18.41
C ALA A 48 0.68 24.67 19.26
N SER A 49 -0.49 25.18 19.59
CA SER A 49 -1.59 24.41 20.18
C SER A 49 -1.80 23.11 19.38
N PRO A 50 -2.07 21.96 20.05
CA PRO A 50 -2.41 20.73 19.36
C PRO A 50 -3.76 20.92 18.65
N GLY A 51 -3.71 21.19 17.36
CA GLY A 51 -4.88 21.13 16.49
C GLY A 51 -5.33 19.68 16.40
N HIS A 52 -6.62 19.43 16.54
CA HIS A 52 -7.23 18.13 16.30
C HIS A 52 -6.91 17.68 14.89
N GLY A 53 -6.02 16.69 14.74
CA GLY A 53 -5.64 16.13 13.45
C GLY A 53 -6.76 15.25 12.87
N PRO A 54 -6.78 14.99 11.56
CA PRO A 54 -7.83 14.23 10.88
C PRO A 54 -7.99 12.78 11.38
N TRP A 55 -7.13 12.32 12.27
CA TRP A 55 -7.12 10.96 12.83
C TRP A 55 -7.85 10.81 14.18
N GLU A 56 -8.24 11.90 14.87
CA GLU A 56 -8.84 11.85 16.20
C GLU A 56 -10.23 11.19 16.27
N GLY A 57 -10.88 10.94 15.13
CA GLY A 57 -12.15 10.21 15.06
C GLY A 57 -12.01 8.68 14.96
N TYR A 58 -10.80 8.13 14.93
CA TYR A 58 -10.52 6.73 14.64
C TYR A 58 -10.14 5.86 15.84
N GLY A 59 -10.16 6.42 17.07
CA GLY A 59 -9.95 5.66 18.30
C GLY A 59 -11.16 4.79 18.67
N PRO A 60 -10.97 3.73 19.47
CA PRO A 60 -12.06 2.85 19.87
C PRO A 60 -13.09 3.62 20.71
N ASN A 61 -14.27 3.81 20.16
CA ASN A 61 -15.43 4.29 20.92
C ASN A 61 -15.76 3.28 22.01
N GLN A 62 -15.57 3.67 23.28
CA GLN A 62 -16.07 2.93 24.43
C GLN A 62 -17.60 3.00 24.42
N GLY A 63 -18.22 1.86 24.23
CA GLY A 63 -19.57 1.45 24.59
C GLY A 63 -20.66 2.52 24.59
N GLN A 64 -21.46 2.57 23.53
CA GLN A 64 -22.86 2.99 23.59
C GLN A 64 -23.74 1.87 23.04
N GLU A 65 -24.69 1.44 23.89
CA GLU A 65 -25.71 0.45 23.54
C GLU A 65 -26.58 0.93 22.36
N PRO A 66 -27.16 0.00 21.57
CA PRO A 66 -27.96 0.36 20.40
C PRO A 66 -29.33 0.91 20.85
N HIS A 67 -29.57 2.18 20.60
CA HIS A 67 -30.92 2.75 20.60
C HIS A 67 -31.64 2.39 19.29
N GLU A 68 -32.67 1.56 19.38
CA GLU A 68 -33.71 1.45 18.36
C GLU A 68 -34.48 2.79 18.25
N GLY A 69 -34.61 3.32 17.05
CA GLY A 69 -35.52 4.42 16.87
C GLY A 69 -35.37 5.21 15.57
N GLN A 70 -36.33 4.97 14.67
CA GLN A 70 -36.90 5.90 13.69
C GLN A 70 -36.01 6.37 12.51
N GLY A 71 -36.41 5.91 11.32
CA GLY A 71 -35.88 6.34 10.05
C GLY A 71 -36.15 7.83 9.76
N PRO A 72 -35.20 8.51 9.12
CA PRO A 72 -35.43 9.86 8.60
C PRO A 72 -35.96 9.84 7.19
N SER A 73 -37.05 10.58 7.01
CA SER A 73 -37.63 11.04 5.77
C SER A 73 -36.65 11.88 4.94
N GLY A 74 -36.70 11.69 3.64
CA GLY A 74 -35.97 12.32 2.55
C GLY A 74 -35.40 13.73 2.74
N GLY A 75 -34.12 13.82 2.45
CA GLY A 75 -33.40 15.07 2.22
C GLY A 75 -32.23 14.79 1.26
N ARG A 76 -32.31 15.28 0.03
CA ARG A 76 -31.25 15.22 -0.96
C ARG A 76 -30.06 16.04 -0.48
N GLY A 77 -28.96 15.40 -0.25
CA GLY A 77 -27.67 15.96 0.08
C GLY A 77 -26.68 14.82 0.20
N HIS A 78 -26.43 14.11 -0.90
CA HIS A 78 -25.44 13.04 -0.95
C HIS A 78 -24.06 13.65 -1.22
N GLY A 79 -23.35 14.00 -0.16
CA GLY A 79 -21.93 14.31 -0.19
C GLY A 79 -21.17 13.33 0.66
N GLU A 80 -20.26 12.61 0.06
CA GLU A 80 -18.93 12.21 0.56
C GLU A 80 -18.74 11.56 1.96
N ARG A 81 -19.78 11.13 2.69
CA ARG A 81 -19.62 10.57 4.04
C ARG A 81 -19.78 9.05 4.13
N ASP A 82 -19.83 8.32 3.02
CA ASP A 82 -20.25 6.93 3.04
C ASP A 82 -19.11 5.91 3.26
N PHE A 83 -17.84 6.32 3.24
CA PHE A 83 -16.70 5.40 3.35
C PHE A 83 -15.72 5.90 4.41
N VAL A 84 -16.09 5.69 5.67
CA VAL A 84 -15.25 5.93 6.84
C VAL A 84 -14.63 4.62 7.32
N THR A 85 -13.57 4.70 8.11
CA THR A 85 -12.93 3.52 8.68
C THR A 85 -13.90 2.77 9.60
N LEU A 86 -14.16 1.50 9.26
CA LEU A 86 -14.96 0.61 10.08
C LEU A 86 -14.16 0.14 11.31
N PRO A 87 -14.81 -0.06 12.47
CA PRO A 87 -14.13 -0.54 13.68
C PRO A 87 -13.37 -1.85 13.46
N VAL A 88 -12.39 -2.09 14.32
CA VAL A 88 -11.69 -3.39 14.40
C VAL A 88 -12.69 -4.52 14.59
N GLY A 89 -12.49 -5.63 13.88
CA GLY A 89 -13.38 -6.79 13.90
C GLY A 89 -14.69 -6.62 13.14
N ALA A 90 -14.94 -5.47 12.51
CA ALA A 90 -16.15 -5.26 11.72
C ALA A 90 -16.24 -6.20 10.52
N ARG A 91 -17.47 -6.62 10.20
CA ARG A 91 -17.72 -7.36 8.96
C ARG A 91 -17.54 -6.45 7.75
N LEU A 92 -16.53 -6.74 6.95
CA LEU A 92 -16.23 -5.96 5.75
C LEU A 92 -17.20 -6.30 4.60
N PRO A 93 -17.65 -5.30 3.82
CA PRO A 93 -18.47 -5.54 2.63
C PRO A 93 -17.68 -6.28 1.55
N SER A 94 -18.37 -6.96 0.65
CA SER A 94 -17.75 -7.56 -0.53
C SER A 94 -17.40 -6.49 -1.57
N GLY A 95 -16.46 -6.81 -2.50
CA GLY A 95 -16.14 -5.93 -3.62
C GLY A 95 -17.37 -5.60 -4.48
N GLN A 96 -18.30 -6.55 -4.66
CA GLN A 96 -19.55 -6.34 -5.39
C GLN A 96 -20.51 -5.38 -4.66
N GLN A 97 -20.64 -5.51 -3.34
CA GLN A 97 -21.45 -4.58 -2.54
C GLN A 97 -20.88 -3.15 -2.62
N CYS A 98 -19.55 -3.02 -2.59
CA CYS A 98 -18.88 -1.73 -2.74
C CYS A 98 -19.05 -1.16 -4.15
N ALA A 99 -18.94 -1.99 -5.20
CA ALA A 99 -19.16 -1.57 -6.58
C ALA A 99 -20.56 -0.99 -6.81
N ALA A 100 -21.58 -1.51 -6.09
CA ALA A 100 -22.95 -0.99 -6.16
C ALA A 100 -23.15 0.33 -5.39
N ARG A 101 -22.23 0.70 -4.51
CA ARG A 101 -22.32 1.92 -3.66
C ARG A 101 -21.50 3.09 -4.19
N VAL A 102 -20.45 2.80 -4.97
CA VAL A 102 -19.59 3.85 -5.55
C VAL A 102 -20.41 4.69 -6.54
N GLN A 103 -20.40 6.01 -6.34
CA GLN A 103 -20.95 6.93 -7.32
C GLN A 103 -20.10 6.88 -8.58
N ARG A 104 -20.73 6.81 -9.75
CA ARG A 104 -20.04 6.78 -11.02
C ARG A 104 -19.77 8.20 -11.50
N ASP A 105 -18.50 8.56 -11.53
CA ASP A 105 -18.01 9.77 -12.17
C ASP A 105 -17.58 9.42 -13.60
N GLN A 106 -17.94 10.24 -14.56
CA GLN A 106 -17.55 10.01 -15.96
C GLN A 106 -16.20 10.66 -16.31
N GLN A 107 -15.68 11.50 -15.45
CA GLN A 107 -14.43 12.21 -15.68
C GLN A 107 -13.25 11.49 -15.00
N GLU A 108 -12.31 10.98 -15.80
CA GLU A 108 -11.06 10.41 -15.31
C GLU A 108 -10.04 11.53 -15.05
N PRO A 109 -9.60 11.75 -13.79
CA PRO A 109 -8.64 12.82 -13.48
C PRO A 109 -7.22 12.51 -13.98
N ARG A 110 -6.94 11.24 -14.33
CA ARG A 110 -5.66 10.78 -14.86
C ARG A 110 -5.88 9.96 -16.14
N PRO A 111 -6.07 10.57 -17.31
CA PRO A 111 -6.40 9.87 -18.55
C PRO A 111 -5.41 8.76 -18.91
N GLU A 112 -4.15 8.88 -18.52
CA GLU A 112 -3.10 7.87 -18.69
C GLU A 112 -3.40 6.56 -17.95
N ASN A 113 -4.25 6.57 -16.91
CA ASN A 113 -4.64 5.37 -16.17
C ASN A 113 -5.74 4.56 -16.87
N THR A 114 -6.40 5.09 -17.89
CA THR A 114 -7.62 4.51 -18.49
C THR A 114 -7.46 3.02 -18.82
N ALA A 115 -6.35 2.62 -19.41
CA ALA A 115 -6.12 1.21 -19.76
C ALA A 115 -6.01 0.32 -18.50
N ALA A 116 -5.26 0.75 -17.50
CA ALA A 116 -5.09 0.01 -16.25
C ALA A 116 -6.35 0.00 -15.39
N ASN A 117 -7.16 1.06 -15.46
CA ASN A 117 -8.44 1.17 -14.77
C ASN A 117 -9.51 0.22 -15.34
N GLN A 118 -9.39 -0.17 -16.60
CA GLN A 118 -10.26 -1.14 -17.26
C GLN A 118 -9.72 -2.58 -17.21
N PHE A 119 -8.47 -2.76 -16.75
CA PHE A 119 -7.87 -4.08 -16.68
C PHE A 119 -8.35 -4.83 -15.44
N VAL A 120 -9.10 -5.92 -15.66
CA VAL A 120 -9.54 -6.86 -14.62
C VAL A 120 -8.74 -8.15 -14.75
N PRO A 121 -8.01 -8.58 -13.71
CA PRO A 121 -7.28 -9.84 -13.76
C PRO A 121 -8.24 -11.05 -13.92
N ASP A 122 -7.96 -11.93 -14.87
CA ASP A 122 -8.70 -13.19 -15.03
C ASP A 122 -8.58 -14.06 -13.78
N ARG A 123 -7.38 -14.09 -13.23
CA ARG A 123 -7.04 -14.86 -12.02
C ARG A 123 -6.02 -14.12 -11.16
N VAL A 124 -6.29 -14.06 -9.88
CA VAL A 124 -5.33 -13.60 -8.86
C VAL A 124 -4.91 -14.82 -8.03
N THR A 125 -3.60 -15.05 -7.92
CA THR A 125 -3.03 -16.09 -7.07
C THR A 125 -2.08 -15.43 -6.10
N MET A 126 -2.50 -15.36 -4.84
CA MET A 126 -1.72 -14.73 -3.79
C MET A 126 -0.97 -15.79 -2.97
N PRO A 127 0.32 -15.58 -2.71
CA PRO A 127 1.05 -16.38 -1.72
C PRO A 127 0.59 -16.05 -0.30
N VAL A 128 0.92 -16.93 0.63
CA VAL A 128 0.74 -16.67 2.07
C VAL A 128 1.64 -15.50 2.49
N TRP A 129 1.08 -14.54 3.20
CA TRP A 129 1.81 -13.43 3.81
C TRP A 129 2.46 -13.87 5.11
N LYS A 130 3.79 -14.00 5.12
CA LYS A 130 4.56 -14.52 6.26
C LYS A 130 4.68 -13.54 7.42
N ASP A 131 4.50 -12.26 7.15
CA ASP A 131 4.55 -11.15 8.09
C ASP A 131 3.21 -10.87 8.79
N PHE A 132 2.19 -11.69 8.49
CA PHE A 132 0.86 -11.59 9.10
C PHE A 132 0.41 -12.89 9.75
N THR A 133 -0.58 -12.78 10.65
CA THR A 133 -1.22 -13.93 11.27
C THR A 133 -1.90 -14.84 10.24
N GLU A 134 -2.16 -16.09 10.62
CA GLU A 134 -2.96 -17.01 9.80
C GLU A 134 -4.37 -16.47 9.52
N GLN A 135 -4.95 -15.75 10.48
CA GLN A 135 -6.26 -15.12 10.34
C GLN A 135 -6.29 -14.10 9.20
N ALA A 136 -5.25 -13.25 9.06
CA ALA A 136 -5.12 -12.33 7.93
C ALA A 136 -5.09 -13.08 6.60
N ASN A 137 -4.33 -14.17 6.53
CA ASN A 137 -4.24 -14.99 5.33
C ASN A 137 -5.57 -15.64 4.94
N GLN A 138 -6.30 -16.17 5.91
CA GLN A 138 -7.60 -16.82 5.67
C GLN A 138 -8.69 -15.81 5.29
N GLN A 139 -8.73 -14.64 5.92
CA GLN A 139 -9.83 -13.70 5.76
C GLN A 139 -9.59 -12.65 4.67
N PHE A 140 -8.33 -12.22 4.43
CA PHE A 140 -8.04 -11.09 3.55
C PHE A 140 -7.33 -11.47 2.26
N VAL A 141 -6.32 -12.33 2.31
CA VAL A 141 -5.53 -12.66 1.10
C VAL A 141 -6.41 -13.22 -0.02
N SER A 142 -7.36 -14.10 0.30
CA SER A 142 -8.29 -14.67 -0.68
C SER A 142 -9.29 -13.68 -1.26
N ARG A 143 -9.45 -12.51 -0.66
CA ARG A 143 -10.36 -11.45 -1.12
C ARG A 143 -9.71 -10.49 -2.10
N ILE A 144 -8.37 -10.50 -2.22
CA ILE A 144 -7.65 -9.66 -3.17
C ILE A 144 -7.91 -10.21 -4.57
N ASP A 145 -8.70 -9.51 -5.36
CA ASP A 145 -9.12 -9.96 -6.69
C ASP A 145 -9.06 -8.88 -7.79
N GLY A 146 -8.94 -7.60 -7.42
CA GLY A 146 -8.89 -6.47 -8.35
C GLY A 146 -10.11 -6.36 -9.26
N LYS A 147 -11.26 -6.92 -8.88
CA LYS A 147 -12.46 -7.02 -9.73
C LYS A 147 -13.32 -5.77 -9.66
N PHE A 148 -12.78 -4.68 -10.13
CA PHE A 148 -13.54 -3.44 -10.32
C PHE A 148 -12.95 -2.64 -11.49
N THR A 149 -13.81 -1.87 -12.17
CA THR A 149 -13.42 -0.92 -13.20
C THR A 149 -14.14 0.41 -12.98
N GLY A 150 -13.48 1.50 -13.30
CA GLY A 150 -14.03 2.84 -13.10
C GLY A 150 -12.99 3.90 -13.37
N THR A 151 -13.23 5.13 -12.95
CA THR A 151 -12.20 6.17 -12.87
C THR A 151 -11.22 5.86 -11.74
N THR A 152 -10.08 6.52 -11.73
CA THR A 152 -9.08 6.39 -10.65
C THR A 152 -9.71 6.67 -9.29
N GLU A 153 -10.54 7.72 -9.18
CA GLU A 153 -11.22 8.06 -7.94
C GLU A 153 -12.25 7.01 -7.52
N GLU A 154 -13.04 6.48 -8.46
CA GLU A 154 -13.98 5.40 -8.20
C GLU A 154 -13.27 4.14 -7.69
N ILE A 155 -12.10 3.81 -8.24
CA ILE A 155 -11.29 2.65 -7.82
C ILE A 155 -10.76 2.84 -6.39
N LEU A 156 -10.24 4.02 -6.05
CA LEU A 156 -9.79 4.35 -4.69
C LEU A 156 -10.95 4.25 -3.69
N THR A 157 -12.10 4.81 -4.04
CA THR A 157 -13.32 4.75 -3.21
C THR A 157 -13.84 3.32 -3.05
N TRP A 158 -13.82 2.51 -4.13
CA TRP A 158 -14.17 1.09 -4.07
C TRP A 158 -13.25 0.29 -3.15
N GLY A 159 -11.94 0.49 -3.26
CA GLY A 159 -10.97 -0.17 -2.41
C GLY A 159 -11.14 0.19 -0.93
N ALA A 160 -11.34 1.47 -0.64
CA ALA A 160 -11.65 1.96 0.70
C ALA A 160 -12.89 1.26 1.29
N CYS A 161 -13.99 1.24 0.55
CA CYS A 161 -15.21 0.52 0.94
C CYS A 161 -14.95 -0.97 1.20
N LYS A 162 -14.28 -1.66 0.29
CA LYS A 162 -14.02 -3.11 0.37
C LYS A 162 -13.23 -3.50 1.62
N TRP A 163 -12.31 -2.64 2.03
CA TRP A 163 -11.45 -2.87 3.19
C TRP A 163 -11.89 -2.10 4.44
N GLY A 164 -13.03 -1.40 4.38
CA GLY A 164 -13.56 -0.64 5.50
C GLY A 164 -12.55 0.38 6.00
N LEU A 165 -11.97 1.14 5.09
CA LEU A 165 -11.02 2.24 5.32
C LEU A 165 -11.65 3.56 4.90
N ASP A 166 -11.14 4.66 5.42
CA ASP A 166 -11.54 5.98 4.99
C ASP A 166 -11.06 6.25 3.55
N ALA A 167 -11.97 6.68 2.68
CA ALA A 167 -11.65 6.92 1.28
C ALA A 167 -10.69 8.10 1.09
N GLU A 168 -10.80 9.14 1.91
CA GLU A 168 -9.92 10.30 1.83
C GLU A 168 -8.48 9.93 2.22
N VAL A 169 -8.31 9.02 3.20
CA VAL A 169 -6.98 8.48 3.56
C VAL A 169 -6.36 7.75 2.38
N LEU A 170 -7.10 6.88 1.69
CA LEU A 170 -6.57 6.18 0.52
C LEU A 170 -6.23 7.15 -0.62
N LYS A 171 -7.06 8.15 -0.85
CA LYS A 171 -6.82 9.21 -1.84
C LYS A 171 -5.53 9.99 -1.53
N ALA A 172 -5.35 10.41 -0.27
CA ALA A 172 -4.16 11.15 0.17
C ALA A 172 -2.87 10.31 0.05
N VAL A 173 -2.93 9.03 0.43
CA VAL A 173 -1.83 8.09 0.23
C VAL A 173 -1.49 7.94 -1.26
N ALA A 174 -2.47 7.75 -2.12
CA ALA A 174 -2.24 7.63 -3.57
C ALA A 174 -1.61 8.91 -4.17
N VAL A 175 -1.93 10.10 -3.64
CA VAL A 175 -1.21 11.33 -4.02
C VAL A 175 0.25 11.24 -3.60
N GLN A 176 0.51 10.89 -2.34
CA GLN A 176 1.87 10.78 -1.79
C GLN A 176 2.73 9.78 -2.55
N GLU A 177 2.16 8.67 -2.99
CA GLU A 177 2.88 7.59 -3.66
C GLU A 177 3.16 7.88 -5.14
N SER A 178 2.21 8.45 -5.86
CA SER A 178 2.27 8.48 -7.32
C SER A 178 1.58 9.68 -7.97
N ASP A 179 1.03 10.60 -7.19
CA ASP A 179 0.14 11.65 -7.71
C ASP A 179 -1.04 11.06 -8.53
N TRP A 180 -1.56 9.91 -8.04
CA TRP A 180 -2.60 9.07 -8.66
C TRP A 180 -2.21 8.45 -10.01
N ARG A 181 -0.93 8.37 -10.36
CA ARG A 181 -0.50 7.78 -11.63
C ARG A 181 -0.20 6.28 -11.48
N GLN A 182 -1.02 5.45 -12.13
CA GLN A 182 -0.82 4.00 -12.12
C GLN A 182 0.47 3.56 -12.87
N SER A 183 0.97 4.38 -13.78
CA SER A 183 2.21 4.11 -14.52
C SER A 183 3.49 4.36 -13.72
N THR A 184 3.39 4.93 -12.52
CA THR A 184 4.55 5.27 -11.68
C THR A 184 5.32 4.01 -11.28
N VAL A 185 6.63 4.08 -11.41
CA VAL A 185 7.59 3.08 -10.96
C VAL A 185 8.72 3.77 -10.19
N SER A 186 9.23 3.12 -9.13
CA SER A 186 10.30 3.67 -8.29
C SER A 186 11.13 2.60 -7.58
N ASP A 187 11.94 3.01 -6.60
CA ASP A 187 12.79 2.13 -5.79
C ASP A 187 13.74 1.30 -6.64
N GLU A 188 14.67 1.95 -7.30
CA GLU A 188 15.65 1.27 -8.14
C GLU A 188 16.55 0.31 -7.35
N SER A 189 16.73 -0.90 -7.90
CA SER A 189 17.67 -1.90 -7.37
C SER A 189 18.77 -2.19 -8.38
N ASN A 190 19.99 -2.31 -7.88
CA ASN A 190 21.15 -2.78 -8.64
C ASN A 190 21.32 -4.30 -8.56
N ASN A 191 20.49 -5.01 -7.79
CA ASN A 191 20.53 -6.46 -7.70
C ASN A 191 19.72 -7.09 -8.83
N PRO A 192 20.32 -7.86 -9.75
CA PRO A 192 19.60 -8.50 -10.85
C PRO A 192 18.45 -9.42 -10.41
N GLN A 193 18.50 -9.95 -9.18
CA GLN A 193 17.44 -10.82 -8.63
C GLN A 193 16.15 -10.05 -8.31
N ASP A 194 16.24 -8.74 -8.13
CA ASP A 194 15.11 -7.87 -7.86
C ASP A 194 14.45 -7.36 -9.16
N CYS A 195 15.07 -7.62 -10.31
CA CYS A 195 14.54 -7.15 -11.59
C CYS A 195 13.48 -8.12 -12.11
N VAL A 196 12.35 -7.58 -12.52
CA VAL A 196 11.20 -8.33 -13.03
C VAL A 196 10.85 -7.87 -14.45
N GLY A 197 10.01 -8.65 -15.16
CA GLY A 197 9.55 -8.28 -16.50
C GLY A 197 10.64 -8.19 -17.56
N GLY A 198 11.81 -8.79 -17.33
CA GLY A 198 12.95 -8.74 -18.26
C GLY A 198 13.80 -7.46 -18.15
N ALA A 199 13.58 -6.64 -17.13
CA ALA A 199 14.39 -5.46 -16.85
C ALA A 199 15.82 -5.85 -16.40
N THR A 200 16.76 -4.95 -16.62
CA THR A 200 18.16 -5.08 -16.16
C THR A 200 18.48 -3.98 -15.16
N PRO A 201 19.41 -4.21 -14.21
CA PRO A 201 19.82 -3.18 -13.25
C PRO A 201 20.41 -1.92 -13.92
N PRO A 202 20.14 -0.72 -13.36
CA PRO A 202 19.19 -0.50 -12.27
C PRO A 202 17.75 -0.70 -12.75
N CYS A 203 16.92 -1.35 -11.93
CA CYS A 203 15.55 -1.68 -12.28
C CYS A 203 14.58 -1.29 -11.17
N PRO A 204 13.33 -0.85 -11.50
CA PRO A 204 12.35 -0.48 -10.50
C PRO A 204 11.84 -1.72 -9.74
N THR A 205 11.53 -1.52 -8.46
CA THR A 205 10.96 -2.56 -7.60
C THR A 205 9.58 -2.19 -7.03
N SER A 206 9.15 -0.93 -7.11
CA SER A 206 7.84 -0.45 -6.69
C SER A 206 7.00 -0.04 -7.90
N PHE A 207 5.71 -0.42 -7.90
CA PHE A 207 4.81 -0.31 -9.05
C PHE A 207 3.43 0.21 -8.69
N GLY A 208 2.92 1.10 -9.55
CA GLY A 208 1.52 1.51 -9.58
C GLY A 208 1.15 2.57 -8.57
N ILE A 209 -0.14 2.84 -8.48
CA ILE A 209 -0.71 4.00 -7.77
C ILE A 209 -0.37 4.03 -6.27
N MET A 210 -0.24 2.86 -5.60
CA MET A 210 0.13 2.71 -4.19
C MET A 210 1.58 2.24 -4.01
N GLN A 211 2.41 2.32 -5.04
CA GLN A 211 3.83 1.97 -5.05
C GLN A 211 4.15 0.64 -4.34
N LEU A 212 3.48 -0.44 -4.77
CA LEU A 212 3.68 -1.76 -4.19
C LEU A 212 5.06 -2.31 -4.55
N LYS A 213 5.95 -2.40 -3.55
CA LYS A 213 7.31 -2.91 -3.70
C LYS A 213 7.32 -4.44 -3.75
N HIS A 214 7.46 -5.02 -4.96
CA HIS A 214 7.31 -6.46 -5.17
C HIS A 214 8.31 -7.32 -4.39
N THR A 215 9.51 -6.79 -4.08
CA THR A 215 10.52 -7.49 -3.29
C THR A 215 10.14 -7.67 -1.82
N ALA A 216 9.27 -6.78 -1.29
CA ALA A 216 8.73 -6.85 0.06
C ALA A 216 7.28 -7.37 0.09
N LEU A 217 6.55 -7.27 -1.02
CA LEU A 217 5.12 -7.54 -1.12
C LEU A 217 4.86 -8.70 -2.10
N PRO A 218 5.00 -9.96 -1.63
CA PRO A 218 4.94 -11.13 -2.50
C PRO A 218 3.58 -11.25 -3.20
N GLY A 219 3.62 -11.58 -4.50
CA GLY A 219 2.43 -11.73 -5.34
C GLY A 219 1.85 -10.42 -5.87
N SER A 220 2.44 -9.27 -5.58
CA SER A 220 1.97 -7.98 -6.12
C SER A 220 2.28 -7.83 -7.61
N TYR A 221 3.47 -8.19 -8.07
CA TYR A 221 3.85 -8.13 -9.48
C TYR A 221 3.39 -9.40 -10.24
N PRO A 222 2.95 -9.31 -11.51
CA PRO A 222 2.89 -8.11 -12.36
C PRO A 222 1.61 -7.27 -12.22
N LEU A 223 0.62 -7.75 -11.47
CA LEU A 223 -0.70 -7.13 -11.41
C LEU A 223 -0.69 -5.72 -10.81
N SER A 224 0.26 -5.44 -9.90
CA SER A 224 0.43 -4.09 -9.34
C SER A 224 0.77 -3.03 -10.39
N GLN A 225 1.41 -3.42 -11.49
CA GLN A 225 1.71 -2.55 -12.61
C GLN A 225 0.55 -2.47 -13.62
N GLN A 226 -0.18 -3.57 -13.80
CA GLN A 226 -1.17 -3.72 -14.87
C GLN A 226 -2.57 -3.23 -14.52
N SER A 227 -2.95 -3.30 -13.23
CA SER A 227 -4.32 -3.05 -12.77
C SER A 227 -4.33 -2.05 -11.60
N THR A 228 -4.97 -0.92 -11.82
CA THR A 228 -5.20 0.07 -10.74
C THR A 228 -6.04 -0.52 -9.62
N ALA A 229 -7.11 -1.26 -9.97
CA ALA A 229 -7.99 -1.89 -8.99
C ALA A 229 -7.26 -2.96 -8.15
N PHE A 230 -6.38 -3.78 -8.77
CA PHE A 230 -5.59 -4.75 -8.01
C PHE A 230 -4.58 -4.05 -7.09
N ASN A 231 -3.94 -2.99 -7.56
CA ASN A 231 -2.96 -2.25 -6.78
C ASN A 231 -3.58 -1.67 -5.50
N VAL A 232 -4.74 -0.99 -5.64
CA VAL A 232 -5.51 -0.44 -4.52
C VAL A 232 -6.05 -1.54 -3.59
N ASP A 233 -6.52 -2.64 -4.17
CA ASP A 233 -7.07 -3.79 -3.43
C ASP A 233 -6.01 -4.47 -2.55
N TYR A 234 -4.83 -4.68 -3.10
CA TYR A 234 -3.69 -5.25 -2.36
C TYR A 234 -3.25 -4.34 -1.21
N TYR A 235 -3.08 -3.04 -1.50
CA TYR A 235 -2.74 -2.04 -0.48
C TYR A 235 -3.76 -2.02 0.66
N GLY A 236 -5.05 -1.88 0.31
CA GLY A 236 -6.13 -1.80 1.29
C GLY A 236 -6.21 -3.04 2.19
N ALA A 237 -5.97 -4.24 1.62
CA ALA A 237 -5.92 -5.48 2.39
C ALA A 237 -4.82 -5.46 3.45
N ARG A 238 -3.62 -4.98 3.11
CA ARG A 238 -2.50 -4.92 4.05
C ARG A 238 -2.71 -3.88 5.14
N ILE A 239 -3.18 -2.69 4.77
CA ILE A 239 -3.50 -1.64 5.76
C ILE A 239 -4.59 -2.11 6.71
N ARG A 240 -5.65 -2.74 6.18
CA ARG A 240 -6.71 -3.29 7.05
C ARG A 240 -6.18 -4.38 7.97
N ALA A 241 -5.34 -5.29 7.50
CA ALA A 241 -4.73 -6.32 8.33
C ALA A 241 -3.82 -5.74 9.43
N CYS A 242 -3.07 -4.68 9.14
CA CYS A 242 -2.35 -3.92 10.15
C CYS A 242 -3.32 -3.29 11.15
N TYR A 243 -4.37 -2.62 10.70
CA TYR A 243 -5.38 -2.00 11.56
C TYR A 243 -6.11 -3.01 12.47
N GLU A 244 -6.26 -4.26 12.03
CA GLU A 244 -6.79 -5.36 12.86
C GLU A 244 -5.78 -5.88 13.91
N GLY A 245 -4.54 -5.43 13.90
CA GLY A 245 -3.51 -5.89 14.81
C GLY A 245 -2.83 -7.20 14.39
N TRP A 246 -2.82 -7.53 13.09
CA TRP A 246 -2.40 -8.86 12.61
C TRP A 246 -0.99 -8.92 12.01
N VAL A 247 -0.17 -7.88 12.15
CA VAL A 247 1.25 -7.91 11.78
C VAL A 247 2.05 -8.60 12.88
N THR A 248 2.79 -9.66 12.53
CA THR A 248 3.36 -10.58 13.54
C THR A 248 4.68 -10.13 14.13
N TYR A 249 5.42 -9.26 13.47
CA TYR A 249 6.75 -8.82 13.91
C TYR A 249 6.76 -7.45 14.60
N LEU A 250 5.62 -6.75 14.60
CA LEU A 250 5.48 -5.52 15.35
C LEU A 250 5.21 -5.83 16.82
N HIS A 251 5.84 -5.07 17.70
CA HIS A 251 5.83 -5.29 19.14
C HIS A 251 5.53 -3.99 19.89
N ASP A 252 5.69 -4.01 21.20
CA ASP A 252 5.57 -2.88 22.12
C ASP A 252 4.19 -2.20 22.08
N ASP A 253 4.11 -1.02 21.52
CA ASP A 253 2.91 -0.19 21.45
C ASP A 253 2.03 -0.45 20.21
N TYR A 254 2.34 -1.48 19.41
CA TYR A 254 1.47 -1.90 18.31
C TYR A 254 0.19 -2.55 18.82
N HIS A 255 -0.95 -1.98 18.48
CA HIS A 255 -2.27 -2.48 18.84
C HIS A 255 -3.29 -2.22 17.73
N PRO A 256 -4.41 -2.98 17.71
CA PRO A 256 -5.50 -2.74 16.76
C PRO A 256 -6.08 -1.33 16.89
N GLY A 257 -6.53 -0.78 15.76
CA GLY A 257 -7.27 0.48 15.72
C GLY A 257 -6.45 1.71 15.35
N ASP A 258 -5.13 1.56 15.14
CA ASP A 258 -4.25 2.67 14.80
C ASP A 258 -4.01 2.74 13.28
N LEU A 259 -4.97 3.33 12.55
CA LEU A 259 -4.88 3.46 11.09
C LEU A 259 -3.71 4.36 10.67
N ARG A 260 -3.47 5.44 11.42
CA ARG A 260 -2.46 6.43 11.08
C ARG A 260 -1.06 5.80 11.07
N ASP A 261 -0.72 5.07 12.12
CA ASP A 261 0.59 4.42 12.21
C ASP A 261 0.70 3.20 11.25
N CYS A 262 -0.42 2.53 10.92
CA CYS A 262 -0.42 1.53 9.84
C CYS A 262 -0.08 2.11 8.46
N VAL A 263 -0.53 3.33 8.17
CA VAL A 263 -0.14 4.06 6.94
C VAL A 263 1.36 4.38 6.95
N GLY A 264 1.90 4.86 8.07
CA GLY A 264 3.35 5.09 8.22
C GLY A 264 4.19 3.81 8.14
N TRP A 265 3.74 2.76 8.81
CA TRP A 265 4.36 1.43 8.77
C TRP A 265 4.47 0.87 7.34
N HIS A 266 3.44 1.05 6.52
CA HIS A 266 3.46 0.59 5.13
C HIS A 266 4.66 1.12 4.37
N TRP A 267 5.00 2.39 4.58
CA TRP A 267 6.14 3.04 3.90
C TRP A 267 7.49 2.62 4.49
N SER A 268 7.64 2.63 5.82
CA SER A 268 8.95 2.43 6.47
C SER A 268 9.26 0.95 6.76
N GLY A 269 8.23 0.09 6.89
CA GLY A 269 8.35 -1.26 7.41
C GLY A 269 8.55 -1.32 8.94
N HIS A 270 8.62 -0.17 9.61
CA HIS A 270 8.85 -0.04 11.05
C HIS A 270 7.70 0.71 11.73
N TRP A 271 7.41 0.35 12.99
CA TRP A 271 6.35 0.99 13.76
C TRP A 271 6.84 2.30 14.36
N LYS A 272 6.16 3.40 14.04
CA LYS A 272 6.39 4.75 14.61
C LYS A 272 7.81 5.30 14.51
N ASP A 273 8.63 4.79 13.60
CA ASP A 273 9.96 5.37 13.39
C ASP A 273 9.87 6.77 12.74
N ASP A 274 10.98 7.50 12.75
CA ASP A 274 11.04 8.85 12.17
C ASP A 274 10.66 8.88 10.69
N GLY A 275 10.92 7.80 9.96
CA GLY A 275 10.54 7.65 8.56
C GLY A 275 9.03 7.58 8.41
N ALA A 276 8.37 6.70 9.19
CA ALA A 276 6.92 6.57 9.25
C ALA A 276 6.27 7.90 9.62
N GLN A 277 6.78 8.60 10.63
CA GLN A 277 6.20 9.87 11.06
C GLN A 277 6.33 10.96 9.98
N ARG A 278 7.47 11.09 9.31
CA ARG A 278 7.61 12.02 8.19
C ARG A 278 6.68 11.67 7.02
N TYR A 279 6.47 10.40 6.75
CA TYR A 279 5.53 9.96 5.72
C TYR A 279 4.09 10.35 6.09
N ILE A 280 3.67 10.07 7.32
CA ILE A 280 2.35 10.42 7.85
C ILE A 280 2.10 11.93 7.73
N HIS A 281 3.06 12.79 8.09
CA HIS A 281 2.92 14.24 7.95
C HIS A 281 2.66 14.70 6.50
N ARG A 282 3.25 14.01 5.51
CA ARG A 282 2.96 14.30 4.10
C ARG A 282 1.54 13.85 3.70
N VAL A 283 1.11 12.70 4.20
CA VAL A 283 -0.27 12.23 3.98
C VAL A 283 -1.28 13.17 4.63
N ASP A 284 -1.02 13.62 5.88
CA ASP A 284 -1.86 14.61 6.58
C ASP A 284 -1.98 15.92 5.76
N HIS A 285 -0.87 16.41 5.20
CA HIS A 285 -0.89 17.58 4.32
C HIS A 285 -1.83 17.39 3.11
N TYR A 286 -1.85 16.20 2.50
CA TYR A 286 -2.76 15.91 1.39
C TYR A 286 -4.22 15.70 1.84
N LEU A 287 -4.44 15.18 3.05
CA LEU A 287 -5.78 15.13 3.64
C LEU A 287 -6.37 16.53 3.85
N ASP A 288 -5.54 17.49 4.26
CA ASP A 288 -5.96 18.87 4.47
C ASP A 288 -6.16 19.63 3.17
N SER A 289 -5.23 19.49 2.21
CA SER A 289 -5.22 20.24 0.96
C SER A 289 -6.11 19.66 -0.14
N LYS A 290 -6.37 18.35 -0.13
CA LYS A 290 -7.20 17.61 -1.09
C LYS A 290 -6.96 18.00 -2.56
N PRO A 291 -5.72 17.91 -3.07
CA PRO A 291 -5.40 18.42 -4.41
C PRO A 291 -6.22 17.76 -5.52
N TRP A 292 -6.72 16.55 -5.32
CA TRP A 292 -7.58 15.85 -6.28
C TRP A 292 -8.90 16.57 -6.55
N SER A 293 -9.36 17.44 -5.65
CA SER A 293 -10.60 18.22 -5.86
C SER A 293 -10.49 19.20 -7.04
N ASP A 294 -9.28 19.60 -7.39
CA ASP A 294 -9.02 20.57 -8.46
C ASP A 294 -8.71 19.91 -9.80
N TRP A 295 -8.26 18.65 -9.80
CA TRP A 295 -7.82 17.95 -11.04
C TRP A 295 -8.94 17.76 -12.06
N THR A 296 -10.19 17.71 -11.63
CA THR A 296 -11.36 17.64 -12.51
C THR A 296 -11.74 18.98 -13.12
N ASN A 297 -11.21 20.10 -12.61
CA ASN A 297 -11.54 21.46 -13.05
C ASN A 297 -10.57 22.01 -14.10
N GLU A 298 -9.33 21.51 -14.18
CA GLU A 298 -8.32 22.03 -15.13
C GLU A 298 -8.51 21.57 -16.58
N GLN A 299 -9.42 20.63 -16.85
CA GLN A 299 -9.70 20.08 -18.17
C GLN A 299 -11.01 20.58 -18.80
N ARG A 300 -11.63 21.63 -18.26
CA ARG A 300 -12.85 22.23 -18.84
C ARG A 300 -12.56 23.44 -19.71
#